data_183b177e74b972331b2e2960a94c18c5
#
_entry.id   183b177e74b972331b2e2960a94c18c5
#
_cell.length_a   1.000
_cell.length_b   1.000
_cell.length_c   1.000
_cell.angle_alpha   90.00
_cell.angle_beta   90.00
_cell.angle_gamma   90.00
#
_symmetry.space_group_name_H-M   'P 1'
#
loop_
_entity.id
_entity.type
_entity.pdbx_description
1 polymer ?
#
loop_
_entity_poly.entity_id
_entity_poly.type
_entity_poly.pdbx_seq_one_letter_code
_entity_poly.pdbx_strand_id
1 'polypeptide(L)'
;MVTLGLDAARPIAVLRPPATMSLYHRGIENTLFDQVLDYLRASDAQVVLLPRTPDQARGFEGISGVVIPAKPVDGPSLVYAADLVVSAGGTMNREAALLGTPTWTTFAGELGAVDRMLIDDGSMGILERPEQLVLRKRDPAIPSYEAIADAVTREILAL
;
A
#
# COMPACT_ATOMS: atom_id res chain seq x y z
N MET A 1 -13.92 -11.70 10.49
CA MET A 1 -12.57 -11.18 10.24
C MET A 1 -11.78 -12.26 9.52
N VAL A 2 -11.28 -12.00 8.32
CA VAL A 2 -10.45 -12.98 7.60
C VAL A 2 -9.09 -12.99 8.27
N THR A 3 -8.72 -14.11 8.90
CA THR A 3 -7.39 -14.26 9.50
C THR A 3 -6.40 -14.60 8.39
N LEU A 4 -5.44 -13.72 8.14
CA LEU A 4 -4.40 -13.92 7.11
C LEU A 4 -3.24 -14.79 7.61
N GLY A 5 -3.28 -15.25 8.86
CA GLY A 5 -2.21 -16.04 9.45
C GLY A 5 -0.90 -15.27 9.64
N LEU A 6 -0.98 -13.94 9.76
CA LEU A 6 0.18 -13.10 9.95
C LEU A 6 0.63 -13.07 11.42
N ASP A 7 1.92 -13.05 11.62
CA ASP A 7 2.54 -12.84 12.93
C ASP A 7 2.57 -11.34 13.27
N ALA A 8 1.92 -10.96 14.35
CA ALA A 8 1.84 -9.56 14.78
C ALA A 8 3.21 -8.96 15.18
N ALA A 9 4.20 -9.80 15.51
CA ALA A 9 5.54 -9.34 15.88
C ALA A 9 6.43 -8.99 14.68
N ARG A 10 6.09 -9.49 13.48
CA ARG A 10 6.87 -9.25 12.27
C ARG A 10 6.29 -8.11 11.44
N PRO A 11 7.12 -7.35 10.71
CA PRO A 11 6.64 -6.31 9.83
C PRO A 11 5.71 -6.83 8.72
N ILE A 12 4.66 -6.08 8.43
CA ILE A 12 3.69 -6.38 7.38
C ILE A 12 3.85 -5.36 6.25
N ALA A 13 4.18 -5.84 5.06
CA ALA A 13 4.22 -5.04 3.84
C ALA A 13 3.02 -5.38 2.96
N VAL A 14 2.19 -4.40 2.64
CA VAL A 14 1.07 -4.56 1.71
C VAL A 14 1.49 -4.08 0.33
N LEU A 15 1.41 -4.96 -0.64
CA LEU A 15 1.72 -4.67 -2.04
C LEU A 15 0.47 -4.75 -2.90
N ARG A 16 0.31 -3.78 -3.81
CA ARG A 16 -0.73 -3.83 -4.82
C ARG A 16 -0.13 -3.67 -6.22
N PRO A 17 -0.24 -4.69 -7.08
CA PRO A 17 0.32 -4.67 -8.42
C PRO A 17 -0.28 -3.56 -9.29
N PRO A 18 0.44 -3.12 -10.33
CA PRO A 18 -0.09 -2.17 -11.31
C PRO A 18 -1.35 -2.71 -11.98
N ALA A 19 -2.25 -1.80 -12.36
CA ALA A 19 -3.45 -2.15 -13.09
C ALA A 19 -3.09 -2.36 -14.57
N THR A 20 -2.83 -3.58 -14.99
CA THR A 20 -2.45 -3.93 -16.36
C THR A 20 -3.50 -3.51 -17.41
N MET A 21 -4.76 -3.37 -17.00
CA MET A 21 -5.89 -2.95 -17.85
C MET A 21 -6.20 -1.45 -17.76
N SER A 22 -5.52 -0.70 -16.92
CA SER A 22 -5.74 0.74 -16.78
C SER A 22 -5.17 1.50 -17.98
N LEU A 23 -5.91 2.51 -18.46
CA LEU A 23 -5.43 3.43 -19.50
C LEU A 23 -4.11 4.09 -19.13
N TYR A 24 -3.88 4.33 -17.84
CA TYR A 24 -2.67 4.95 -17.30
C TYR A 24 -1.44 4.03 -17.32
N HIS A 25 -1.64 2.72 -17.44
CA HIS A 25 -0.54 1.72 -17.44
C HIS A 25 -0.30 1.10 -18.82
N ARG A 26 -1.00 1.52 -19.87
CA ARG A 26 -0.79 0.99 -21.23
C ARG A 26 0.62 1.36 -21.73
N GLY A 27 1.41 0.32 -22.00
CA GLY A 27 2.77 0.49 -22.55
C GLY A 27 3.83 0.85 -21.51
N ILE A 28 3.55 0.81 -20.21
CA ILE A 28 4.52 1.02 -19.13
C ILE A 28 4.83 -0.35 -18.51
N GLU A 29 6.04 -0.85 -18.72
CA GLU A 29 6.57 -1.98 -17.96
C GLU A 29 6.97 -1.50 -16.56
N ASN A 30 6.37 -2.06 -15.52
CA ASN A 30 6.71 -1.71 -14.15
C ASN A 30 7.61 -2.78 -13.52
N THR A 31 8.83 -2.90 -14.05
CA THR A 31 9.84 -3.82 -13.52
C THR A 31 10.23 -3.50 -12.07
N LEU A 32 10.05 -2.27 -11.64
CA LEU A 32 10.30 -1.86 -10.26
C LEU A 32 9.39 -2.59 -9.26
N PHE A 33 8.14 -2.87 -9.63
CA PHE A 33 7.24 -3.62 -8.76
C PHE A 33 7.77 -5.02 -8.45
N ASP A 34 8.29 -5.71 -9.47
CA ASP A 34 8.86 -7.05 -9.31
C ASP A 34 10.13 -7.00 -8.45
N GLN A 35 10.99 -6.00 -8.66
CA GLN A 35 12.17 -5.77 -7.82
C GLN A 35 11.80 -5.51 -6.35
N VAL A 36 10.74 -4.73 -6.10
CA VAL A 36 10.24 -4.47 -4.75
C VAL A 36 9.69 -5.74 -4.11
N LEU A 37 8.95 -6.54 -4.85
CA LEU A 37 8.43 -7.81 -4.37
C LEU A 37 9.58 -8.74 -3.95
N ASP A 38 10.60 -8.89 -4.78
CA ASP A 38 11.76 -9.73 -4.49
C ASP A 38 12.57 -9.20 -3.30
N TYR A 39 12.78 -7.89 -3.23
CA TYR A 39 13.45 -7.23 -2.11
C TYR A 39 12.75 -7.49 -0.76
N LEU A 40 11.43 -7.32 -0.72
CA LEU A 40 10.65 -7.54 0.49
C LEU A 40 10.56 -9.01 0.88
N ARG A 41 10.49 -9.92 -0.09
CA ARG A 41 10.53 -11.38 0.16
C ARG A 41 11.87 -11.84 0.72
N ALA A 42 12.95 -11.16 0.39
CA ALA A 42 14.28 -11.44 0.93
C ALA A 42 14.50 -10.86 2.33
N SER A 43 13.58 -10.01 2.80
CA SER A 43 13.62 -9.39 4.13
C SER A 43 12.82 -10.19 5.17
N ASP A 44 12.70 -9.65 6.40
CA ASP A 44 11.81 -10.21 7.44
C ASP A 44 10.33 -9.83 7.27
N ALA A 45 9.96 -9.19 6.17
CA ALA A 45 8.59 -8.79 5.90
C ALA A 45 7.65 -9.99 5.71
N GLN A 46 6.42 -9.83 6.17
CA GLN A 46 5.28 -10.63 5.74
C GLN A 46 4.60 -9.87 4.60
N VAL A 47 4.77 -10.35 3.39
CA VAL A 47 4.25 -9.67 2.20
C VAL A 47 2.81 -10.08 1.95
N VAL A 48 1.89 -9.14 2.04
CA VAL A 48 0.49 -9.31 1.65
C VAL A 48 0.28 -8.68 0.28
N LEU A 49 -0.02 -9.50 -0.71
CA LEU A 49 -0.26 -9.06 -2.08
C LEU A 49 -1.77 -8.96 -2.35
N LEU A 50 -2.20 -7.83 -2.89
CA LEU A 50 -3.59 -7.54 -3.21
C LEU A 50 -3.79 -7.42 -4.74
N PRO A 51 -3.91 -8.52 -5.47
CA PRO A 51 -4.21 -8.49 -6.90
C PRO A 51 -5.55 -7.80 -7.17
N ARG A 52 -5.69 -7.20 -8.35
CA ARG A 52 -6.92 -6.51 -8.75
C ARG A 52 -7.92 -7.44 -9.45
N THR A 53 -7.42 -8.52 -10.02
CA THR A 53 -8.21 -9.50 -10.78
C THR A 53 -7.75 -10.93 -10.47
N PRO A 54 -8.62 -11.92 -10.68
CA PRO A 54 -8.22 -13.33 -10.54
C PRO A 54 -7.05 -13.71 -11.46
N ASP A 55 -6.99 -13.15 -12.68
CA ASP A 55 -5.90 -13.41 -13.62
C ASP A 55 -4.58 -12.90 -13.09
N GLN A 56 -4.59 -11.70 -12.51
CA GLN A 56 -3.41 -11.15 -11.87
C GLN A 56 -2.99 -11.99 -10.65
N ALA A 57 -3.97 -12.49 -9.86
CA ALA A 57 -3.69 -13.36 -8.72
C ALA A 57 -2.96 -14.65 -9.16
N ARG A 58 -3.41 -15.28 -10.25
CA ARG A 58 -2.77 -16.49 -10.80
C ARG A 58 -1.29 -16.27 -11.15
N GLY A 59 -0.93 -15.08 -11.60
CA GLY A 59 0.46 -14.73 -11.89
C GLY A 59 1.39 -14.74 -10.67
N PHE A 60 0.82 -14.66 -9.47
CA PHE A 60 1.57 -14.65 -8.19
C PHE A 60 1.36 -15.93 -7.36
N GLU A 61 0.55 -16.88 -7.83
CA GLU A 61 0.32 -18.14 -7.14
C GLU A 61 1.62 -18.94 -7.01
N GLY A 62 1.80 -19.56 -5.83
CA GLY A 62 2.99 -20.37 -5.54
C GLY A 62 4.27 -19.58 -5.26
N ILE A 63 4.25 -18.26 -5.30
CA ILE A 63 5.41 -17.45 -4.91
C ILE A 63 5.60 -17.56 -3.39
N SER A 64 6.71 -18.14 -2.96
CA SER A 64 7.06 -18.31 -1.56
C SER A 64 7.18 -16.96 -0.84
N GLY A 65 6.71 -16.87 0.39
CA GLY A 65 6.80 -15.65 1.22
C GLY A 65 5.74 -14.59 0.91
N VAL A 66 4.75 -14.90 0.05
CA VAL A 66 3.66 -14.00 -0.31
C VAL A 66 2.33 -14.56 0.16
N VAL A 67 1.54 -13.75 0.83
CA VAL A 67 0.17 -14.05 1.25
C VAL A 67 -0.80 -13.33 0.31
N ILE A 68 -1.57 -14.09 -0.45
CA ILE A 68 -2.69 -13.57 -1.25
C ILE A 68 -3.98 -13.93 -0.52
N PRO A 69 -4.79 -12.95 -0.08
CA PRO A 69 -6.05 -13.25 0.60
C PRO A 69 -7.00 -14.02 -0.30
N ALA A 70 -7.48 -15.19 0.19
CA ALA A 70 -8.43 -16.02 -0.55
C ALA A 70 -9.85 -15.41 -0.64
N LYS A 71 -10.14 -14.40 0.16
CA LYS A 71 -11.40 -13.65 0.20
C LYS A 71 -11.11 -12.16 0.27
N PRO A 72 -12.06 -11.31 -0.18
CA PRO A 72 -11.93 -9.86 -0.01
C PRO A 72 -11.64 -9.49 1.44
N VAL A 73 -10.69 -8.60 1.64
CA VAL A 73 -10.31 -8.05 2.94
C VAL A 73 -10.78 -6.60 3.04
N ASP A 74 -10.98 -6.12 4.25
CA ASP A 74 -11.19 -4.70 4.47
C ASP A 74 -9.87 -3.95 4.24
N GLY A 75 -9.80 -3.25 3.10
CA GLY A 75 -8.61 -2.55 2.64
C GLY A 75 -8.09 -1.52 3.63
N PRO A 76 -8.93 -0.58 4.11
CA PRO A 76 -8.53 0.42 5.10
C PRO A 76 -7.96 -0.17 6.37
N SER A 77 -8.60 -1.19 6.94
CA SER A 77 -8.08 -1.87 8.14
C SER A 77 -6.74 -2.56 7.88
N LEU A 78 -6.58 -3.18 6.70
CA LEU A 78 -5.32 -3.85 6.36
C LEU A 78 -4.17 -2.85 6.19
N VAL A 79 -4.37 -1.76 5.43
CA VAL A 79 -3.33 -0.75 5.23
C VAL A 79 -3.01 0.01 6.51
N TYR A 80 -3.99 0.19 7.40
CA TYR A 80 -3.77 0.77 8.72
C TYR A 80 -2.87 -0.12 9.60
N ALA A 81 -3.11 -1.43 9.59
CA ALA A 81 -2.33 -2.40 10.35
C ALA A 81 -0.96 -2.72 9.71
N ALA A 82 -0.75 -2.32 8.47
CA ALA A 82 0.51 -2.52 7.76
C ALA A 82 1.62 -1.61 8.27
N ASP A 83 2.85 -2.05 8.14
CA ASP A 83 4.06 -1.29 8.46
C ASP A 83 4.62 -0.57 7.23
N LEU A 84 4.20 -1.00 6.03
CA LEU A 84 4.59 -0.45 4.74
C LEU A 84 3.50 -0.75 3.70
N VAL A 85 3.21 0.23 2.85
CA VAL A 85 2.35 0.06 1.66
C VAL A 85 3.10 0.48 0.42
N VAL A 86 3.13 -0.39 -0.59
CA VAL A 86 3.70 -0.07 -1.91
C VAL A 86 2.69 -0.43 -2.99
N SER A 87 2.34 0.51 -3.83
CA SER A 87 1.50 0.23 -4.99
C SER A 87 1.78 1.16 -6.17
N ALA A 88 1.32 0.77 -7.34
CA ALA A 88 1.41 1.59 -8.56
C ALA A 88 0.25 2.61 -8.65
N GLY A 89 0.02 3.35 -7.57
CA GLY A 89 -0.99 4.40 -7.50
C GLY A 89 -2.42 3.92 -7.21
N GLY A 90 -3.31 4.88 -7.05
CA GLY A 90 -4.73 4.68 -6.78
C GLY A 90 -5.15 4.95 -5.34
N THR A 91 -6.43 4.71 -5.03
CA THR A 91 -7.09 5.06 -3.76
C THR A 91 -6.37 4.46 -2.55
N MET A 92 -5.90 3.22 -2.64
CA MET A 92 -5.24 2.55 -1.52
C MET A 92 -3.99 3.30 -1.02
N ASN A 93 -3.19 3.90 -1.92
CA ASN A 93 -2.04 4.71 -1.51
C ASN A 93 -2.48 5.94 -0.72
N ARG A 94 -3.54 6.62 -1.19
CA ARG A 94 -4.09 7.81 -0.53
C ARG A 94 -4.66 7.45 0.82
N GLU A 95 -5.42 6.36 0.92
CA GLU A 95 -5.94 5.84 2.18
C GLU A 95 -4.81 5.51 3.16
N ALA A 96 -3.77 4.79 2.71
CA ALA A 96 -2.64 4.43 3.54
C ALA A 96 -1.86 5.66 4.04
N ALA A 97 -1.59 6.62 3.16
CA ALA A 97 -0.91 7.88 3.50
C ALA A 97 -1.71 8.69 4.53
N LEU A 98 -3.03 8.83 4.34
CA LEU A 98 -3.92 9.55 5.27
C LEU A 98 -4.03 8.84 6.63
N LEU A 99 -3.90 7.51 6.66
CA LEU A 99 -3.86 6.72 7.90
C LEU A 99 -2.47 6.71 8.57
N GLY A 100 -1.51 7.45 8.01
CA GLY A 100 -0.15 7.56 8.55
C GLY A 100 0.70 6.30 8.35
N THR A 101 0.30 5.42 7.44
CA THR A 101 1.10 4.25 7.08
C THR A 101 2.19 4.66 6.09
N PRO A 102 3.47 4.32 6.30
CA PRO A 102 4.53 4.56 5.35
C PRO A 102 4.14 4.06 3.97
N THR A 103 4.01 4.96 3.02
CA THR A 103 3.41 4.68 1.72
C THR A 103 4.32 5.12 0.59
N TRP A 104 4.50 4.25 -0.39
CA TRP A 104 5.31 4.50 -1.57
C TRP A 104 4.56 4.16 -2.85
N THR A 105 4.71 5.00 -3.86
CA THR A 105 4.16 4.72 -5.19
C THR A 105 5.27 4.31 -6.17
N THR A 106 5.01 3.24 -6.92
CA THR A 106 5.82 2.82 -8.08
C THR A 106 5.20 3.31 -9.39
N PHE A 107 4.25 4.24 -9.32
CA PHE A 107 3.57 4.75 -10.51
C PHE A 107 4.53 5.59 -11.36
N ALA A 108 4.74 5.18 -12.60
CA ALA A 108 5.68 5.82 -13.53
C ALA A 108 5.01 6.83 -14.49
N GLY A 109 3.69 7.04 -14.37
CA GLY A 109 2.93 7.97 -15.20
C GLY A 109 2.77 9.35 -14.57
N GLU A 110 1.92 10.18 -15.18
CA GLU A 110 1.60 11.50 -14.65
C GLU A 110 0.77 11.39 -13.36
N LEU A 111 1.30 11.92 -12.27
CA LEU A 111 0.66 11.90 -10.96
C LEU A 111 -0.57 12.82 -10.91
N GLY A 112 -1.65 12.35 -10.30
CA GLY A 112 -2.82 13.15 -10.01
C GLY A 112 -2.54 14.24 -8.96
N ALA A 113 -3.41 15.25 -8.88
CA ALA A 113 -3.23 16.38 -7.95
C ALA A 113 -3.14 15.93 -6.48
N VAL A 114 -3.98 14.97 -6.06
CA VAL A 114 -3.97 14.43 -4.69
C VAL A 114 -2.67 13.68 -4.40
N ASP A 115 -2.15 12.91 -5.36
CA ASP A 115 -0.90 12.18 -5.17
C ASP A 115 0.27 13.15 -5.03
N ARG A 116 0.31 14.22 -5.85
CA ARG A 116 1.31 15.29 -5.71
C ARG A 116 1.26 15.95 -4.35
N MET A 117 0.07 16.32 -3.87
CA MET A 117 -0.11 16.91 -2.56
C MET A 117 0.45 16.02 -1.43
N LEU A 118 0.14 14.71 -1.45
CA LEU A 118 0.63 13.76 -0.44
C LEU A 118 2.14 13.51 -0.54
N ILE A 119 2.74 13.71 -1.70
CA ILE A 119 4.18 13.63 -1.89
C ILE A 119 4.85 14.91 -1.37
N ASP A 120 4.28 16.06 -1.69
CA ASP A 120 4.81 17.37 -1.30
C ASP A 120 4.78 17.57 0.22
N ASP A 121 3.77 17.02 0.91
CA ASP A 121 3.67 17.07 2.38
C ASP A 121 4.44 15.93 3.09
N GLY A 122 5.04 15.00 2.31
CA GLY A 122 5.83 13.88 2.84
C GLY A 122 5.03 12.69 3.33
N SER A 123 3.71 12.66 3.16
CA SER A 123 2.85 11.55 3.54
C SER A 123 2.98 10.33 2.61
N MET A 124 3.48 10.54 1.38
CA MET A 124 3.74 9.49 0.41
C MET A 124 5.07 9.73 -0.31
N GLY A 125 5.83 8.66 -0.57
CA GLY A 125 7.06 8.75 -1.35
C GLY A 125 6.90 8.23 -2.79
N ILE A 126 7.75 8.72 -3.70
CA ILE A 126 7.96 8.10 -5.01
C ILE A 126 9.09 7.09 -4.85
N LEU A 127 8.83 5.85 -5.23
CA LEU A 127 9.83 4.79 -5.17
C LEU A 127 10.53 4.67 -6.51
N GLU A 128 11.85 4.80 -6.51
CA GLU A 128 12.70 4.65 -7.68
C GLU A 128 13.52 3.36 -7.61
N ARG A 129 13.80 2.87 -6.40
CA ARG A 129 14.57 1.65 -6.14
C ARG A 129 14.18 1.04 -4.80
N PRO A 130 14.21 -0.30 -4.66
CA PRO A 130 13.76 -1.00 -3.46
C PRO A 130 14.51 -0.61 -2.17
N GLU A 131 15.76 -0.22 -2.27
CA GLU A 131 16.63 0.13 -1.13
C GLU A 131 16.21 1.41 -0.40
N GLN A 132 15.31 2.20 -0.99
CA GLN A 132 14.69 3.36 -0.31
C GLN A 132 13.69 2.93 0.77
N LEU A 133 13.21 1.68 0.70
CA LEU A 133 12.21 1.18 1.65
C LEU A 133 12.83 0.96 3.02
N VAL A 134 12.25 1.59 4.04
CA VAL A 134 12.59 1.35 5.43
C VAL A 134 11.47 0.53 6.05
N LEU A 135 11.77 -0.75 6.29
CA LEU A 135 10.83 -1.67 6.90
C LEU A 135 11.08 -1.73 8.41
N ARG A 136 10.14 -1.22 9.19
CA ARG A 136 10.17 -1.26 10.65
C ARG A 136 8.80 -1.59 11.17
N LYS A 137 8.72 -2.44 12.19
CA LYS A 137 7.46 -2.67 12.89
C LYS A 137 6.95 -1.36 13.48
N ARG A 138 5.72 -1.00 13.15
CA ARG A 138 5.03 0.14 13.73
C ARG A 138 4.20 -0.32 14.93
N ASP A 139 4.04 0.59 15.86
CA ASP A 139 2.91 0.58 16.78
C ASP A 139 1.92 1.62 16.25
N PRO A 140 0.88 1.22 15.51
CA PRO A 140 -0.06 2.16 14.96
C PRO A 140 -0.76 2.84 16.14
N ALA A 141 -0.41 4.10 16.41
CA ALA A 141 -1.19 4.93 17.30
C ALA A 141 -2.62 4.93 16.76
N ILE A 142 -3.56 4.37 17.52
CA ILE A 142 -4.96 4.36 17.13
C ILE A 142 -5.39 5.84 17.06
N PRO A 143 -5.59 6.43 15.86
CA PRO A 143 -6.28 7.70 15.81
C PRO A 143 -7.65 7.40 16.38
N SER A 144 -8.04 8.03 17.47
CA SER A 144 -9.41 7.85 17.93
C SER A 144 -10.29 8.29 16.77
N TYR A 145 -11.27 7.47 16.43
CA TYR A 145 -12.25 7.79 15.36
C TYR A 145 -12.90 9.17 15.64
N GLU A 146 -13.00 9.55 16.90
CA GLU A 146 -13.41 10.85 17.38
C GLU A 146 -12.49 12.00 16.93
N ALA A 147 -11.17 11.83 16.98
CA ALA A 147 -10.23 12.87 16.56
C ALA A 147 -10.31 13.15 15.05
N ILE A 148 -10.53 12.12 14.22
CA ILE A 148 -10.71 12.27 12.77
C ILE A 148 -12.07 12.92 12.49
N ALA A 149 -13.13 12.49 13.14
CA ALA A 149 -14.47 13.05 12.99
C ALA A 149 -14.50 14.53 13.40
N ASP A 150 -13.84 14.90 14.49
CA ASP A 150 -13.73 16.28 14.96
C ASP A 150 -12.90 17.16 14.01
N ALA A 151 -11.84 16.63 13.41
CA ALA A 151 -11.05 17.35 12.44
C ALA A 151 -11.86 17.64 11.15
N VAL A 152 -12.53 16.61 10.60
CA VAL A 152 -13.41 16.75 9.44
C VAL A 152 -14.57 17.70 9.70
N THR A 153 -15.20 17.59 10.88
CA THR A 153 -16.32 18.46 11.27
C THR A 153 -15.87 19.92 11.36
N ARG A 154 -14.71 20.20 11.94
CA ARG A 154 -14.15 21.55 12.01
C ARG A 154 -13.89 22.16 10.64
N GLU A 155 -13.31 21.39 9.72
CA GLU A 155 -13.06 21.86 8.35
C GLU A 155 -14.36 22.14 7.58
N ILE A 156 -15.39 21.31 7.76
CA ILE A 156 -16.70 21.53 7.12
C ILE A 156 -17.42 22.75 7.69
N LEU A 157 -17.32 23.00 9.00
CA LEU A 157 -17.98 24.14 9.66
C LEU A 157 -17.21 25.47 9.52
N ALA A 158 -15.96 25.43 9.04
CA ALA A 158 -15.15 26.60 8.77
C ALA A 158 -15.37 27.21 7.36
N LEU A 159 -16.19 26.54 6.53
CA LEU A 159 -16.61 27.00 5.20
C LEU A 159 -17.89 27.83 5.29
#